data_3267eef07c74bfb44b374f0cdf81dbbb
#
_entry.id   3267eef07c74bfb44b374f0cdf81dbbb
#
_cell.length_a   1.000
_cell.length_b   1.000
_cell.length_c   1.000
_cell.angle_alpha   90.00
_cell.angle_beta   90.00
_cell.angle_gamma   90.00
#
_symmetry.space_group_name_H-M   'P 1'
#
loop_
_entity.id
_entity.type
_entity.pdbx_description
1 polymer ?
#
loop_
_entity_poly.entity_id
_entity_poly.type
_entity_poly.pdbx_seq_one_letter_code
_entity_poly.pdbx_strand_id
1 'polypeptide(L)'
;MTDDSDVECALRTQLSAAGIKLARQPLRVDQRNERIVVLCEGGESHLMDILYPALGCDVRSQLATNLGAKCTEIGTLEVDAHQQTTVEGIYAVGDVVTDLHQLTVATGHAAVAATNIHNRLPANFRS
;
A
#
# COMPACT_ATOMS: atom_id res chain seq x y z
N MET A 1 -6.98 -24.62 13.61
CA MET A 1 -7.03 -24.17 12.21
C MET A 1 -8.47 -23.75 11.99
N THR A 2 -8.76 -22.46 12.03
CA THR A 2 -10.07 -21.91 11.61
C THR A 2 -10.12 -22.01 10.09
N ASP A 3 -11.15 -22.66 9.57
CA ASP A 3 -11.38 -22.81 8.14
C ASP A 3 -11.67 -21.42 7.53
N ASP A 4 -11.11 -21.10 6.37
CA ASP A 4 -11.34 -19.83 5.67
C ASP A 4 -12.84 -19.54 5.46
N SER A 5 -13.66 -20.59 5.30
CA SER A 5 -15.12 -20.50 5.20
C SER A 5 -15.80 -19.96 6.45
N ASP A 6 -15.29 -20.30 7.64
CA ASP A 6 -15.83 -19.83 8.93
C ASP A 6 -15.53 -18.34 9.16
N VAL A 7 -14.33 -17.88 8.76
CA VAL A 7 -13.93 -16.47 8.83
C VAL A 7 -14.78 -15.62 7.87
N GLU A 8 -15.00 -16.11 6.67
CA GLU A 8 -15.84 -15.42 5.67
C GLU A 8 -17.30 -15.32 6.15
N CYS A 9 -17.84 -16.36 6.74
CA CYS A 9 -19.21 -16.36 7.28
C CYS A 9 -19.36 -15.38 8.45
N ALA A 10 -18.40 -15.36 9.39
CA ALA A 10 -18.40 -14.45 10.53
C ALA A 10 -18.30 -12.98 10.07
N LEU A 11 -17.43 -12.70 9.10
CA LEU A 11 -17.26 -11.36 8.54
C LEU A 11 -18.53 -10.87 7.84
N ARG A 12 -19.17 -11.72 7.03
CA ARG A 12 -20.46 -11.41 6.36
C ARG A 12 -21.55 -11.05 7.38
N THR A 13 -21.61 -11.78 8.48
CA THR A 13 -22.58 -11.51 9.55
C THR A 13 -22.33 -10.16 10.21
N GLN A 14 -21.06 -9.82 10.51
CA GLN A 14 -20.68 -8.55 11.10
C GLN A 14 -20.99 -7.36 10.15
N LEU A 15 -20.67 -7.50 8.88
CA LEU A 15 -20.95 -6.48 7.87
C LEU A 15 -22.46 -6.23 7.73
N SER A 16 -23.24 -7.31 7.69
CA SER A 16 -24.71 -7.20 7.63
C SER A 16 -25.29 -6.52 8.87
N ALA A 17 -24.79 -6.88 10.08
CA ALA A 17 -25.23 -6.24 11.32
C ALA A 17 -24.86 -4.74 11.38
N ALA A 18 -23.78 -4.33 10.73
CA ALA A 18 -23.36 -2.94 10.57
C ALA A 18 -24.11 -2.19 9.43
N GLY A 19 -25.06 -2.84 8.75
CA GLY A 19 -25.78 -2.25 7.60
C GLY A 19 -24.95 -2.14 6.32
N ILE A 20 -23.80 -2.81 6.26
CA ILE A 20 -22.92 -2.82 5.09
C ILE A 20 -23.39 -3.88 4.10
N LYS A 21 -23.69 -3.47 2.88
CA LYS A 21 -24.10 -4.37 1.81
C LYS A 21 -22.90 -4.88 1.04
N LEU A 22 -22.81 -6.19 0.87
CA LEU A 22 -21.85 -6.81 -0.01
C LEU A 22 -22.45 -6.92 -1.41
N ALA A 23 -21.75 -6.40 -2.40
CA ALA A 23 -22.09 -6.56 -3.81
C ALA A 23 -21.25 -7.69 -4.43
N ARG A 24 -21.67 -8.14 -5.62
CA ARG A 24 -20.89 -9.06 -6.44
C ARG A 24 -19.65 -8.36 -7.01
N GLN A 25 -18.78 -9.13 -7.63
CA GLN A 25 -17.56 -8.61 -8.24
C GLN A 25 -17.86 -7.46 -9.21
N PRO A 26 -17.19 -6.30 -9.06
CA PRO A 26 -17.36 -5.18 -9.97
C PRO A 26 -16.72 -5.51 -11.33
N LEU A 27 -17.46 -5.25 -12.40
CA LEU A 27 -17.01 -5.42 -13.78
C LEU A 27 -16.60 -4.10 -14.42
N ARG A 28 -17.29 -3.02 -14.06
CA ARG A 28 -17.08 -1.70 -14.66
C ARG A 28 -17.49 -0.59 -13.70
N VAL A 29 -16.74 0.51 -13.76
CA VAL A 29 -17.04 1.74 -13.04
C VAL A 29 -17.20 2.86 -14.06
N ASP A 30 -18.33 3.53 -14.03
CA ASP A 30 -18.65 4.70 -14.88
C ASP A 30 -18.92 5.92 -14.00
N GLN A 31 -18.60 7.10 -14.50
CA GLN A 31 -19.04 8.37 -13.88
C GLN A 31 -20.22 8.96 -14.69
N ARG A 32 -21.30 9.30 -14.00
CA ARG A 32 -22.48 9.94 -14.60
C ARG A 32 -22.97 11.08 -13.69
N ASN A 33 -22.93 12.30 -14.19
CA ASN A 33 -23.47 13.47 -13.49
C ASN A 33 -23.01 13.56 -12.03
N GLU A 34 -21.71 13.60 -11.78
CA GLU A 34 -21.10 13.67 -10.44
C GLU A 34 -21.31 12.44 -9.54
N ARG A 35 -21.97 11.42 -10.03
CA ARG A 35 -22.17 10.14 -9.31
C ARG A 35 -21.42 9.01 -9.99
N ILE A 36 -21.11 8.00 -9.22
CA ILE A 36 -20.39 6.81 -9.67
C ILE A 36 -21.37 5.66 -9.82
N VAL A 37 -21.35 5.01 -10.97
CA VAL A 37 -22.12 3.79 -11.24
C VAL A 37 -21.16 2.62 -11.28
N VAL A 38 -21.34 1.66 -10.39
CA VAL A 38 -20.60 0.40 -10.39
C VAL A 38 -21.49 -0.70 -10.93
N LEU A 39 -21.12 -1.27 -12.07
CA LEU A 39 -21.77 -2.44 -12.65
C LEU A 39 -21.09 -3.70 -12.14
N CYS A 40 -21.87 -4.60 -11.55
CA CYS A 40 -21.40 -5.86 -10.98
C CYS A 40 -21.83 -7.06 -11.83
N GLU A 41 -21.24 -8.21 -11.56
CA GLU A 41 -21.67 -9.48 -12.13
C GLU A 41 -23.15 -9.73 -11.90
N GLY A 42 -23.81 -10.38 -12.89
CA GLY A 42 -25.25 -10.64 -12.85
C GLY A 42 -26.11 -9.43 -13.27
N GLY A 43 -25.50 -8.32 -13.74
CA GLY A 43 -26.20 -7.14 -14.24
C GLY A 43 -26.68 -6.19 -13.14
N GLU A 44 -26.28 -6.41 -11.89
CA GLU A 44 -26.56 -5.52 -10.77
C GLU A 44 -25.78 -4.22 -10.91
N SER A 45 -26.42 -3.07 -10.64
CA SER A 45 -25.74 -1.78 -10.68
C SER A 45 -25.97 -0.99 -9.38
N HIS A 46 -24.92 -0.36 -8.89
CA HIS A 46 -24.95 0.47 -7.69
C HIS A 46 -24.60 1.91 -8.05
N LEU A 47 -25.44 2.85 -7.61
CA LEU A 47 -25.20 4.28 -7.75
C LEU A 47 -24.64 4.82 -6.43
N MET A 48 -23.47 5.44 -6.48
CA MET A 48 -22.73 5.90 -5.31
C MET A 48 -22.28 7.35 -5.48
N ASP A 49 -22.12 8.05 -4.37
CA ASP A 49 -21.57 9.41 -4.36
C ASP A 49 -20.04 9.36 -4.31
N ILE A 50 -19.46 8.37 -3.64
CA ILE A 50 -18.00 8.21 -3.44
C ILE A 50 -17.64 6.74 -3.63
N LEU A 51 -16.49 6.49 -4.26
CA LEU A 51 -15.86 5.18 -4.37
C LEU A 51 -14.44 5.25 -3.80
N TYR A 52 -14.12 4.36 -2.87
CA TYR A 52 -12.77 4.16 -2.36
C TYR A 52 -12.21 2.84 -2.90
N PRO A 53 -11.31 2.86 -3.90
CA PRO A 53 -10.66 1.65 -4.36
C PRO A 53 -9.67 1.14 -3.31
N ALA A 54 -9.80 -0.13 -2.91
CA ALA A 54 -8.93 -0.80 -1.96
C ALA A 54 -8.38 -2.09 -2.61
N LEU A 55 -7.67 -1.93 -3.73
CA LEU A 55 -7.22 -3.03 -4.59
C LEU A 55 -5.88 -3.66 -4.16
N GLY A 56 -5.35 -3.22 -3.03
CA GLY A 56 -4.01 -3.61 -2.59
C GLY A 56 -2.92 -2.75 -3.24
N CYS A 57 -1.68 -3.15 -3.01
CA CYS A 57 -0.50 -2.47 -3.51
C CYS A 57 0.45 -3.49 -4.13
N ASP A 58 1.00 -3.16 -5.31
CA ASP A 58 2.10 -3.88 -5.93
C ASP A 58 3.39 -3.10 -5.69
N VAL A 59 4.27 -3.65 -4.86
CA VAL A 59 5.50 -2.98 -4.43
C VAL A 59 6.53 -3.01 -5.53
N ARG A 60 6.88 -1.83 -6.06
CA ARG A 60 7.86 -1.69 -7.16
C ARG A 60 9.29 -1.55 -6.62
N SER A 61 9.83 -2.63 -6.07
CA SER A 61 11.18 -2.69 -5.48
C SER A 61 12.28 -3.13 -6.47
N GLN A 62 11.94 -3.43 -7.73
CA GLN A 62 12.84 -4.03 -8.73
C GLN A 62 14.14 -3.25 -8.94
N LEU A 63 14.11 -1.93 -8.88
CA LEU A 63 15.31 -1.10 -9.03
C LEU A 63 16.38 -1.45 -7.98
N ALA A 64 15.97 -1.57 -6.73
CA ALA A 64 16.88 -1.86 -5.62
C ALA A 64 17.24 -3.36 -5.57
N THR A 65 16.30 -4.26 -5.83
CA THR A 65 16.56 -5.71 -5.83
C THR A 65 17.48 -6.13 -6.97
N ASN A 66 17.43 -5.46 -8.12
CA ASN A 66 18.39 -5.67 -9.21
C ASN A 66 19.83 -5.25 -8.82
N LEU A 67 19.98 -4.38 -7.83
CA LEU A 67 21.27 -3.99 -7.26
C LEU A 67 21.67 -4.86 -6.07
N GLY A 68 20.88 -5.87 -5.73
CA GLY A 68 21.17 -6.82 -4.65
C GLY A 68 20.51 -6.50 -3.31
N ALA A 69 19.61 -5.51 -3.23
CA ALA A 69 18.88 -5.23 -2.01
C ALA A 69 17.89 -6.36 -1.69
N LYS A 70 17.79 -6.73 -0.42
CA LYS A 70 16.84 -7.73 0.05
C LYS A 70 15.44 -7.12 0.18
N CYS A 71 14.44 -7.96 -0.05
CA CYS A 71 13.04 -7.63 0.18
C CYS A 71 12.35 -8.75 0.98
N THR A 72 11.23 -8.41 1.59
CA THR A 72 10.32 -9.33 2.27
C THR A 72 9.54 -10.18 1.25
N GLU A 73 8.77 -11.15 1.76
CA GLU A 73 7.88 -12.00 0.93
C GLU A 73 6.82 -11.19 0.17
N ILE A 74 6.39 -10.05 0.71
CA ILE A 74 5.42 -9.15 0.06
C ILE A 74 6.07 -8.11 -0.86
N GLY A 75 7.40 -8.17 -1.04
CA GLY A 75 8.15 -7.32 -1.95
C GLY A 75 8.62 -5.99 -1.40
N THR A 76 8.37 -5.66 -0.12
CA THR A 76 8.91 -4.45 0.53
C THR A 76 10.41 -4.61 0.79
N LEU A 77 11.17 -3.52 0.59
CA LEU A 77 12.61 -3.52 0.84
C LEU A 77 12.93 -3.57 2.33
N GLU A 78 13.91 -4.41 2.69
CA GLU A 78 14.47 -4.42 4.04
C GLU A 78 15.40 -3.22 4.23
N VAL A 79 15.16 -2.43 5.28
CA VAL A 79 15.98 -1.27 5.64
C VAL A 79 16.34 -1.28 7.11
N ASP A 80 17.44 -0.62 7.44
CA ASP A 80 17.87 -0.38 8.83
C ASP A 80 17.10 0.81 9.47
N ALA A 81 17.43 1.14 10.72
CA ALA A 81 16.85 2.27 11.45
C ALA A 81 17.11 3.63 10.79
N HIS A 82 18.00 3.71 9.82
CA HIS A 82 18.35 4.91 9.07
C HIS A 82 17.78 4.90 7.65
N GLN A 83 16.92 3.94 7.34
CA GLN A 83 16.34 3.75 6.02
C GLN A 83 17.33 3.35 4.93
N GLN A 84 18.50 2.83 5.30
CA GLN A 84 19.46 2.25 4.36
C GLN A 84 19.08 0.81 4.08
N THR A 85 19.06 0.42 2.79
CA THR A 85 18.83 -0.96 2.38
C THR A 85 20.02 -1.86 2.74
N THR A 86 19.90 -3.15 2.46
CA THR A 86 21.03 -4.09 2.63
C THR A 86 22.19 -3.82 1.65
N VAL A 87 22.03 -2.91 0.70
CA VAL A 87 23.08 -2.43 -0.21
C VAL A 87 23.56 -1.06 0.26
N GLU A 88 24.86 -0.95 0.50
CA GLU A 88 25.45 0.30 0.98
C GLU A 88 25.21 1.46 0.00
N GLY A 89 24.83 2.62 0.54
CA GLY A 89 24.55 3.83 -0.24
C GLY A 89 23.17 3.87 -0.90
N ILE A 90 22.38 2.80 -0.80
CA ILE A 90 20.99 2.78 -1.29
C ILE A 90 20.05 2.93 -0.11
N TYR A 91 19.19 3.95 -0.17
CA TYR A 91 18.16 4.25 0.82
C TYR A 91 16.78 4.08 0.21
N ALA A 92 15.82 3.63 1.01
CA ALA A 92 14.45 3.46 0.59
C ALA A 92 13.51 3.99 1.67
N VAL A 93 12.42 4.66 1.27
CA VAL A 93 11.47 5.32 2.17
C VAL A 93 10.05 5.20 1.67
N GLY A 94 9.06 5.29 2.56
CA GLY A 94 7.64 5.25 2.22
C GLY A 94 7.14 3.84 1.89
N ASP A 95 6.21 3.75 0.95
CA ASP A 95 5.42 2.55 0.65
C ASP A 95 6.28 1.36 0.16
N VAL A 96 7.49 1.62 -0.33
CA VAL A 96 8.40 0.58 -0.78
C VAL A 96 9.10 -0.16 0.38
N VAL A 97 8.98 0.35 1.63
CA VAL A 97 9.60 -0.26 2.83
C VAL A 97 8.59 -0.62 3.92
N THR A 98 7.32 -0.24 3.77
CA THR A 98 6.27 -0.51 4.75
C THR A 98 4.92 -0.68 4.07
N ASP A 99 4.05 -1.49 4.66
CA ASP A 99 2.65 -1.65 4.28
C ASP A 99 1.73 -0.56 4.85
N LEU A 100 2.26 0.33 5.71
CA LEU A 100 1.54 1.48 6.22
C LEU A 100 1.63 2.65 5.21
N HIS A 101 0.74 2.64 4.24
CA HIS A 101 0.68 3.59 3.12
C HIS A 101 0.16 4.96 3.58
N GLN A 102 1.00 5.69 4.34
CA GLN A 102 0.68 7.00 4.89
C GLN A 102 1.72 8.04 4.49
N LEU A 103 1.26 9.19 4.00
CA LEU A 103 2.12 10.29 3.58
C LEU A 103 3.04 10.78 4.72
N THR A 104 2.52 10.85 5.94
CA THR A 104 3.29 11.25 7.12
C THR A 104 4.38 10.25 7.48
N VAL A 105 4.17 8.95 7.27
CA VAL A 105 5.19 7.92 7.46
C VAL A 105 6.29 8.08 6.42
N ALA A 106 5.93 8.26 5.15
CA ALA A 106 6.90 8.46 4.07
C ALA A 106 7.77 9.70 4.29
N THR A 107 7.19 10.81 4.76
CA THR A 107 7.95 12.04 5.07
C THR A 107 8.86 11.86 6.29
N GLY A 108 8.42 11.12 7.32
CA GLY A 108 9.25 10.76 8.47
C GLY A 108 10.46 9.92 8.07
N HIS A 109 10.25 8.87 7.28
CA HIS A 109 11.33 8.05 6.71
C HIS A 109 12.31 8.90 5.88
N ALA A 110 11.79 9.82 5.06
CA ALA A 110 12.63 10.71 4.25
C ALA A 110 13.53 11.61 5.09
N ALA A 111 13.02 12.16 6.21
CA ALA A 111 13.82 12.97 7.13
C ALA A 111 14.94 12.16 7.78
N VAL A 112 14.66 10.92 8.20
CA VAL A 112 15.65 10.01 8.79
C VAL A 112 16.74 9.65 7.76
N ALA A 113 16.34 9.25 6.56
CA ALA A 113 17.28 8.93 5.47
C ALA A 113 18.16 10.13 5.12
N ALA A 114 17.56 11.30 4.88
CA ALA A 114 18.28 12.51 4.52
C ALA A 114 19.31 12.92 5.57
N THR A 115 18.97 12.84 6.86
CA THR A 115 19.88 13.13 7.97
C THR A 115 21.05 12.15 7.97
N ASN A 116 20.81 10.87 7.79
CA ASN A 116 21.87 9.87 7.77
C ASN A 116 22.79 10.07 6.55
N ILE A 117 22.24 10.29 5.37
CA ILE A 117 23.00 10.58 4.14
C ILE A 117 23.89 11.82 4.35
N HIS A 118 23.29 12.92 4.84
CA HIS A 118 24.03 14.16 5.11
C HIS A 118 25.24 13.92 6.04
N ASN A 119 25.05 13.18 7.12
CA ASN A 119 26.11 12.92 8.10
C ASN A 119 27.23 12.01 7.57
N ARG A 120 26.95 11.19 6.56
CA ARG A 120 27.92 10.28 5.93
C ARG A 120 28.69 10.91 4.77
N LEU A 121 28.17 11.97 4.18
CA LEU A 121 28.84 12.67 3.08
C LEU A 121 30.10 13.39 3.57
N PRO A 122 31.15 13.50 2.72
CA PRO A 122 32.33 14.32 3.00
C PRO A 122 31.93 15.78 3.28
N ALA A 123 32.75 16.49 4.06
CA ALA A 123 32.47 17.86 4.50
C ALA A 123 32.19 18.86 3.36
N ASN A 124 32.81 18.66 2.18
CA ASN A 124 32.61 19.48 0.98
C ASN A 124 31.21 19.33 0.34
N PHE A 125 30.42 18.35 0.73
CA PHE A 125 29.03 18.14 0.32
C PHE A 125 28.01 18.51 1.41
N ARG A 126 28.46 19.07 2.56
CA ARG A 126 27.62 19.43 3.71
C ARG A 126 27.36 20.94 3.81
N SER A 127 27.55 21.68 2.73
CA SER A 127 27.32 23.14 2.71
C SER A 127 25.83 23.50 2.78
#